data_51e7d501309c2f1b4f91419a891a7882
#
_entry.id   51e7d501309c2f1b4f91419a891a7882
#
_cell.length_a   1.000
_cell.length_b   1.000
_cell.length_c   1.000
_cell.angle_alpha   90.00
_cell.angle_beta   90.00
_cell.angle_gamma   90.00
#
_symmetry.space_group_name_H-M   'P 1'
#
loop_
_entity.id
_entity.type
_entity.pdbx_description
1 polymer ?
#
loop_
_entity_poly.entity_id
_entity_poly.type
_entity_poly.pdbx_seq_one_letter_code
_entity_poly.pdbx_strand_id
1 'polypeptide(L)'
;VFGALLFLADYGDFGHKDLVVSTVGDERLFERLHASRVKPALAVSLHTIEEEKRRHLLPRGTRMSVENLIAAAERWACTCHYPTQYQWTVMEGVNDSPEEARELAEKLKGHYAMVNFIPVNTVSDSPYRRGSRESLATLVRVCREAGVIATLRDSAAQDVDGGCGQLRARVLLKK
;
A
#
# COMPACT_ATOMS: atom_id res chain seq x y z
N VAL A 1 3.54 -3.05 17.28
CA VAL A 1 2.27 -2.94 16.52
C VAL A 1 1.14 -3.57 17.31
N PHE A 2 1.14 -4.90 17.61
CA PHE A 2 -0.02 -5.57 18.23
C PHE A 2 -0.35 -5.06 19.64
N GLY A 3 0.66 -4.75 20.48
CA GLY A 3 0.41 -4.13 21.78
C GLY A 3 -0.29 -2.76 21.66
N ALA A 4 0.07 -1.96 20.67
CA ALA A 4 -0.60 -0.70 20.39
C ALA A 4 -2.04 -0.90 19.90
N LEU A 5 -2.28 -1.88 19.01
CA LEU A 5 -3.65 -2.20 18.56
C LEU A 5 -4.56 -2.61 19.71
N LEU A 6 -4.08 -3.47 20.59
CA LEU A 6 -4.82 -3.90 21.78
C LEU A 6 -5.08 -2.71 22.72
N PHE A 7 -4.07 -1.90 22.97
CA PHE A 7 -4.20 -0.71 23.81
C PHE A 7 -5.22 0.29 23.26
N LEU A 8 -5.18 0.58 21.96
CA LEU A 8 -6.12 1.50 21.31
C LEU A 8 -7.56 0.95 21.33
N ALA A 9 -7.72 -0.36 21.15
CA ALA A 9 -9.04 -0.99 21.20
C ALA A 9 -9.61 -1.04 22.64
N ASP A 10 -8.74 -1.18 23.65
CA ASP A 10 -9.18 -1.32 25.05
C ASP A 10 -9.41 0.03 25.76
N TYR A 11 -8.57 1.02 25.44
CA TYR A 11 -8.51 2.28 26.19
C TYR A 11 -8.74 3.52 25.33
N GLY A 12 -8.71 3.38 23.99
CA GLY A 12 -8.82 4.52 23.07
C GLY A 12 -10.20 4.68 22.46
N ASP A 13 -11.15 3.81 22.78
CA ASP A 13 -12.50 3.78 22.21
C ASP A 13 -12.53 3.70 20.67
N PHE A 14 -11.46 3.11 20.08
CA PHE A 14 -11.36 2.90 18.64
C PHE A 14 -11.98 1.56 18.25
N GLY A 15 -12.94 1.60 17.33
CA GLY A 15 -13.49 0.41 16.71
C GLY A 15 -12.50 -0.25 15.75
N HIS A 16 -12.74 -1.51 15.37
CA HIS A 16 -11.90 -2.25 14.43
C HIS A 16 -11.68 -1.49 13.10
N LYS A 17 -12.69 -0.80 12.60
CA LYS A 17 -12.67 -0.03 11.36
C LYS A 17 -11.84 1.26 11.43
N ASP A 18 -11.59 1.75 12.64
CA ASP A 18 -10.81 2.97 12.86
C ASP A 18 -9.30 2.65 12.91
N LEU A 19 -8.97 1.37 13.00
CA LEU A 19 -7.59 0.87 13.07
C LEU A 19 -7.16 0.28 11.74
N VAL A 20 -6.04 0.77 11.22
CA VAL A 20 -5.44 0.27 9.98
C VAL A 20 -4.00 -0.17 10.24
N VAL A 21 -3.67 -1.40 9.87
CA VAL A 21 -2.29 -1.89 9.89
C VAL A 21 -1.69 -1.72 8.50
N SER A 22 -0.61 -0.95 8.42
CA SER A 22 0.17 -0.81 7.19
C SER A 22 1.35 -1.78 7.19
N THR A 23 1.56 -2.47 6.08
CA THR A 23 2.60 -3.51 5.96
C THR A 23 3.15 -3.62 4.54
N VAL A 24 4.38 -4.10 4.43
CA VAL A 24 4.97 -4.58 3.16
C VAL A 24 4.69 -6.07 2.92
N GLY A 25 4.00 -6.74 3.86
CA GLY A 25 3.69 -8.16 3.84
C GLY A 25 4.75 -8.99 4.59
N ASP A 26 4.36 -9.68 5.65
CA ASP A 26 5.20 -10.61 6.43
C ASP A 26 4.29 -11.74 6.92
N GLU A 27 4.66 -12.99 6.71
CA GLU A 27 3.86 -14.16 7.12
C GLU A 27 3.50 -14.10 8.60
N ARG A 28 4.46 -13.75 9.46
CA ARG A 28 4.26 -13.60 10.90
C ARG A 28 3.22 -12.54 11.25
N LEU A 29 3.07 -11.51 10.40
CA LEU A 29 2.03 -10.51 10.59
C LEU A 29 0.66 -11.14 10.41
N PHE A 30 0.45 -11.90 9.33
CA PHE A 30 -0.83 -12.55 9.04
C PHE A 30 -1.19 -13.57 10.10
N GLU A 31 -0.24 -14.40 10.57
CA GLU A 31 -0.45 -15.34 11.68
C GLU A 31 -0.95 -14.59 12.94
N ARG A 32 -0.27 -13.50 13.29
CA ARG A 32 -0.63 -12.70 14.47
C ARG A 32 -1.95 -11.95 14.31
N LEU A 33 -2.29 -11.50 13.10
CA LEU A 33 -3.58 -10.89 12.80
C LEU A 33 -4.72 -11.89 13.04
N HIS A 34 -4.58 -13.12 12.53
CA HIS A 34 -5.58 -14.16 12.71
C HIS A 34 -5.73 -14.57 14.19
N ALA A 35 -4.64 -14.60 14.95
CA ALA A 35 -4.65 -14.89 16.37
C ALA A 35 -5.15 -13.72 17.24
N SER A 36 -5.18 -12.50 16.72
CA SER A 36 -5.61 -11.31 17.46
C SER A 36 -7.13 -11.25 17.59
N ARG A 37 -7.62 -10.76 18.74
CA ARG A 37 -9.04 -10.41 18.92
C ARG A 37 -9.43 -9.12 18.21
N VAL A 38 -8.47 -8.22 17.98
CA VAL A 38 -8.69 -6.97 17.23
C VAL A 38 -8.47 -7.26 15.75
N LYS A 39 -9.41 -6.89 14.92
CA LYS A 39 -9.44 -7.16 13.48
C LYS A 39 -9.30 -5.85 12.67
N PRO A 40 -8.12 -5.22 12.64
CA PRO A 40 -7.92 -3.96 11.93
C PRO A 40 -8.03 -4.14 10.42
N ALA A 41 -8.37 -3.06 9.71
CA ALA A 41 -8.21 -3.01 8.26
C ALA A 41 -6.73 -3.15 7.87
N LEU A 42 -6.46 -3.63 6.66
CA LEU A 42 -5.12 -3.87 6.17
C LEU A 42 -4.78 -2.94 5.00
N ALA A 43 -3.65 -2.26 5.10
CA ALA A 43 -3.02 -1.54 4.01
C ALA A 43 -1.71 -2.22 3.62
N VAL A 44 -1.61 -2.65 2.37
CA VAL A 44 -0.43 -3.37 1.84
C VAL A 44 0.35 -2.44 0.91
N SER A 45 1.59 -2.12 1.28
CA SER A 45 2.53 -1.43 0.40
C SER A 45 2.99 -2.39 -0.70
N LEU A 46 2.29 -2.37 -1.85
CA LEU A 46 2.56 -3.28 -2.96
C LEU A 46 3.55 -2.67 -3.95
N HIS A 47 3.23 -1.51 -4.49
CA HIS A 47 3.98 -0.65 -5.41
C HIS A 47 4.30 -1.24 -6.79
N THR A 48 4.25 -2.55 -6.97
CA THR A 48 4.44 -3.29 -8.23
C THR A 48 4.02 -4.74 -8.05
N ILE A 49 3.66 -5.39 -9.14
CA ILE A 49 3.42 -6.86 -9.16
C ILE A 49 4.64 -7.66 -9.62
N GLU A 50 5.67 -6.98 -10.13
CA GLU A 50 6.91 -7.61 -10.56
C GLU A 50 7.82 -7.88 -9.35
N GLU A 51 8.17 -9.14 -9.12
CA GLU A 51 8.92 -9.58 -7.95
C GLU A 51 10.30 -8.91 -7.83
N GLU A 52 11.03 -8.76 -8.93
CA GLU A 52 12.36 -8.12 -8.91
C GLU A 52 12.27 -6.62 -8.66
N LYS A 53 11.35 -5.94 -9.34
CA LYS A 53 11.07 -4.53 -9.14
C LYS A 53 10.65 -4.27 -7.68
N ARG A 54 9.79 -5.15 -7.14
CA ARG A 54 9.35 -5.05 -5.76
C ARG A 54 10.48 -5.21 -4.75
N ARG A 55 11.39 -6.16 -4.97
CA ARG A 55 12.60 -6.32 -4.14
C ARG A 55 13.50 -5.09 -4.16
N HIS A 56 13.61 -4.45 -5.31
CA HIS A 56 14.38 -3.21 -5.47
C HIS A 56 13.72 -2.02 -4.75
N LEU A 57 12.41 -1.84 -4.93
CA LEU A 57 11.66 -0.75 -4.31
C LEU A 57 11.51 -0.93 -2.79
N LEU A 58 11.46 -2.16 -2.30
CA LEU A 58 11.26 -2.52 -0.90
C LEU A 58 12.41 -3.42 -0.38
N PRO A 59 13.65 -2.93 -0.31
CA PRO A 59 14.82 -3.76 0.01
C PRO A 59 14.80 -4.36 1.42
N ARG A 60 13.98 -3.82 2.33
CA ARG A 60 13.70 -4.35 3.66
C ARG A 60 12.34 -5.03 3.76
N GLY A 61 11.68 -5.23 2.62
CA GLY A 61 10.39 -5.88 2.53
C GLY A 61 10.47 -7.37 2.81
N THR A 62 9.31 -7.97 2.83
CA THR A 62 9.15 -9.42 3.02
C THR A 62 9.70 -10.22 1.84
N ARG A 63 9.95 -11.51 2.10
CA ARG A 63 10.23 -12.52 1.07
C ARG A 63 8.98 -13.19 0.49
N MET A 64 7.78 -12.80 0.95
CA MET A 64 6.54 -13.29 0.36
C MET A 64 6.46 -12.89 -1.11
N SER A 65 6.10 -13.84 -1.97
CA SER A 65 5.75 -13.52 -3.36
C SER A 65 4.50 -12.63 -3.42
N VAL A 66 4.34 -11.89 -4.50
CA VAL A 66 3.15 -11.06 -4.71
C VAL A 66 1.87 -11.90 -4.67
N GLU A 67 1.90 -13.08 -5.26
CA GLU A 67 0.78 -14.02 -5.25
C GLU A 67 0.40 -14.46 -3.84
N ASN A 68 1.37 -14.91 -3.05
CA ASN A 68 1.13 -15.32 -1.66
C ASN A 68 0.67 -14.15 -0.79
N LEU A 69 1.18 -12.95 -1.04
CA LEU A 69 0.78 -11.74 -0.35
C LEU A 69 -0.67 -11.39 -0.64
N ILE A 70 -1.08 -11.43 -1.92
CA ILE A 70 -2.47 -11.17 -2.34
C ILE A 70 -3.40 -12.22 -1.71
N ALA A 71 -3.04 -13.50 -1.77
CA ALA A 71 -3.84 -14.56 -1.19
C ALA A 71 -3.99 -14.44 0.34
N ALA A 72 -2.92 -14.07 1.05
CA ALA A 72 -2.97 -13.85 2.49
C ALA A 72 -3.80 -12.61 2.87
N ALA A 73 -3.67 -11.54 2.09
CA ALA A 73 -4.44 -10.31 2.28
C ALA A 73 -5.94 -10.51 2.01
N GLU A 74 -6.32 -11.31 1.01
CA GLU A 74 -7.71 -11.67 0.74
C GLU A 74 -8.32 -12.47 1.88
N ARG A 75 -7.62 -13.50 2.38
CA ARG A 75 -8.09 -14.25 3.56
C ARG A 75 -8.32 -13.34 4.76
N TRP A 76 -7.43 -12.34 4.94
CA TRP A 76 -7.60 -11.36 6.01
C TRP A 76 -8.78 -10.43 5.76
N ALA A 77 -8.98 -9.92 4.55
CA ALA A 77 -10.10 -9.05 4.18
C ALA A 77 -11.46 -9.74 4.49
N CYS A 78 -11.58 -11.01 4.13
CA CYS A 78 -12.77 -11.82 4.47
C CYS A 78 -12.94 -12.01 5.99
N THR A 79 -11.85 -12.08 6.74
CA THR A 79 -11.89 -12.25 8.21
C THR A 79 -12.25 -10.96 8.93
N CYS A 80 -11.70 -9.82 8.51
CA CYS A 80 -11.95 -8.53 9.17
C CYS A 80 -13.14 -7.77 8.61
N HIS A 81 -13.73 -8.24 7.52
CA HIS A 81 -14.86 -7.63 6.80
C HIS A 81 -14.55 -6.20 6.28
N TYR A 82 -13.29 -5.98 5.90
CA TYR A 82 -12.81 -4.73 5.27
C TYR A 82 -11.96 -5.04 4.03
N PRO A 83 -12.12 -4.29 2.96
CA PRO A 83 -11.30 -4.49 1.78
C PRO A 83 -9.81 -4.25 2.09
N THR A 84 -8.95 -5.11 1.59
CA THR A 84 -7.51 -4.84 1.59
C THR A 84 -7.24 -3.61 0.74
N GLN A 85 -6.47 -2.66 1.30
CA GLN A 85 -6.05 -1.45 0.62
C GLN A 85 -4.63 -1.63 0.07
N TYR A 86 -4.51 -1.90 -1.23
CA TYR A 86 -3.20 -1.94 -1.87
C TYR A 86 -2.71 -0.51 -2.14
N GLN A 87 -1.62 -0.12 -1.49
CA GLN A 87 -0.98 1.17 -1.67
C GLN A 87 0.05 1.06 -2.79
N TRP A 88 -0.09 1.89 -3.80
CA TRP A 88 0.78 1.92 -4.97
C TRP A 88 1.34 3.33 -5.15
N THR A 89 2.56 3.55 -4.67
CA THR A 89 3.26 4.81 -4.91
C THR A 89 3.74 4.82 -6.35
N VAL A 90 3.17 5.73 -7.14
CA VAL A 90 3.44 5.83 -8.58
C VAL A 90 4.69 6.67 -8.82
N MET A 91 5.64 6.10 -9.54
CA MET A 91 6.91 6.71 -9.94
C MET A 91 7.03 6.66 -11.46
N GLU A 92 7.23 7.82 -12.07
CA GLU A 92 7.32 7.99 -13.53
C GLU A 92 8.41 7.09 -14.12
N GLY A 93 8.06 6.34 -15.17
CA GLY A 93 8.94 5.43 -15.89
C GLY A 93 9.39 4.20 -15.09
N VAL A 94 8.83 3.97 -13.89
CA VAL A 94 9.17 2.82 -13.03
C VAL A 94 8.01 1.85 -12.90
N ASN A 95 6.87 2.33 -12.43
CA ASN A 95 5.69 1.51 -12.13
C ASN A 95 4.37 2.23 -12.48
N ASP A 96 4.40 3.08 -13.49
CA ASP A 96 3.28 3.87 -13.99
C ASP A 96 2.70 3.36 -15.31
N SER A 97 3.01 2.10 -15.68
CA SER A 97 2.53 1.45 -16.89
C SER A 97 1.04 1.03 -16.74
N PRO A 98 0.20 1.40 -17.70
CA PRO A 98 -1.20 0.94 -17.75
C PRO A 98 -1.31 -0.59 -17.87
N GLU A 99 -0.33 -1.25 -18.48
CA GLU A 99 -0.25 -2.70 -18.63
C GLU A 99 -0.10 -3.36 -17.26
N GLU A 100 0.83 -2.88 -16.43
CA GLU A 100 1.05 -3.40 -15.08
C GLU A 100 -0.19 -3.17 -14.20
N ALA A 101 -0.86 -2.02 -14.35
CA ALA A 101 -2.12 -1.75 -13.66
C ALA A 101 -3.25 -2.71 -14.08
N ARG A 102 -3.30 -3.09 -15.37
CA ARG A 102 -4.27 -4.08 -15.88
C ARG A 102 -3.98 -5.48 -15.32
N GLU A 103 -2.72 -5.89 -15.31
CA GLU A 103 -2.32 -7.18 -14.72
C GLU A 103 -2.63 -7.23 -13.22
N LEU A 104 -2.39 -6.15 -12.48
CA LEU A 104 -2.81 -6.03 -11.08
C LEU A 104 -4.32 -6.20 -10.95
N ALA A 105 -5.09 -5.51 -11.78
CA ALA A 105 -6.55 -5.57 -11.72
C ALA A 105 -7.08 -6.99 -12.00
N GLU A 106 -6.50 -7.72 -12.97
CA GLU A 106 -6.86 -9.13 -13.21
C GLU A 106 -6.52 -10.03 -12.01
N LYS A 107 -5.37 -9.79 -11.33
CA LYS A 107 -5.03 -10.52 -10.10
C LYS A 107 -5.97 -10.23 -8.94
N LEU A 108 -6.56 -9.05 -8.89
CA LEU A 108 -7.47 -8.62 -7.81
C LEU A 108 -8.95 -8.83 -8.15
N LYS A 109 -9.27 -9.32 -9.35
CA LYS A 109 -10.63 -9.53 -9.77
C LYS A 109 -11.36 -10.52 -8.88
N GLY A 110 -12.50 -10.10 -8.34
CA GLY A 110 -13.28 -10.90 -7.37
C GLY A 110 -12.76 -10.87 -5.94
N HIS A 111 -11.63 -10.24 -5.66
CA HIS A 111 -11.13 -10.06 -4.31
C HIS A 111 -11.81 -8.89 -3.60
N TYR A 112 -11.94 -8.99 -2.28
CA TYR A 112 -12.40 -7.87 -1.46
C TYR A 112 -11.26 -6.89 -1.23
N ALA A 113 -10.99 -6.07 -2.23
CA ALA A 113 -9.82 -5.22 -2.32
C ALA A 113 -10.08 -3.87 -2.99
N MET A 114 -9.18 -2.92 -2.73
CA MET A 114 -9.10 -1.66 -3.46
C MET A 114 -7.65 -1.24 -3.67
N VAL A 115 -7.39 -0.46 -4.70
CA VAL A 115 -6.08 0.09 -5.01
C VAL A 115 -6.07 1.60 -4.78
N ASN A 116 -5.10 2.09 -4.02
CA ASN A 116 -4.84 3.50 -3.83
C ASN A 116 -3.56 3.89 -4.58
N PHE A 117 -3.69 4.57 -5.70
CA PHE A 117 -2.56 5.17 -6.41
C PHE A 117 -2.18 6.48 -5.73
N ILE A 118 -0.91 6.58 -5.35
CA ILE A 118 -0.37 7.71 -4.60
C ILE A 118 0.83 8.23 -5.39
N PRO A 119 0.78 9.45 -5.96
CA PRO A 119 1.94 9.99 -6.64
C PRO A 119 3.11 10.12 -5.66
N VAL A 120 4.32 9.73 -6.10
CA VAL A 120 5.51 9.87 -5.26
C VAL A 120 5.73 11.34 -4.90
N ASN A 121 6.09 11.60 -3.65
CA ASN A 121 6.57 12.93 -3.25
C ASN A 121 8.04 13.04 -3.65
N THR A 122 8.36 14.05 -4.45
CA THR A 122 9.73 14.34 -4.82
C THR A 122 10.51 14.85 -3.62
N VAL A 123 11.66 14.24 -3.37
CA VAL A 123 12.63 14.71 -2.39
C VAL A 123 13.86 15.18 -3.17
N SER A 124 14.53 16.22 -2.70
CA SER A 124 15.83 16.61 -3.26
C SER A 124 16.73 15.37 -3.35
N ASP A 125 17.35 15.16 -4.51
CA ASP A 125 18.23 14.00 -4.82
C ASP A 125 17.54 12.64 -4.95
N SER A 126 16.20 12.57 -4.99
CA SER A 126 15.50 11.34 -5.31
C SER A 126 15.63 11.01 -6.81
N PRO A 127 15.96 9.76 -7.18
CA PRO A 127 15.93 9.34 -8.57
C PRO A 127 14.49 9.21 -9.11
N TYR A 128 13.50 9.20 -8.25
CA TYR A 128 12.10 9.00 -8.61
C TYR A 128 11.40 10.32 -8.87
N ARG A 129 10.62 10.35 -9.95
CA ARG A 129 9.83 11.51 -10.37
C ARG A 129 8.34 11.22 -10.22
N ARG A 130 7.58 12.28 -9.99
CA ARG A 130 6.12 12.22 -9.92
C ARG A 130 5.55 12.05 -11.31
N GLY A 131 4.71 11.02 -11.50
CA GLY A 131 3.95 10.84 -12.73
C GLY A 131 2.96 11.98 -13.00
N SER A 132 2.60 12.15 -14.26
CA SER A 132 1.62 13.15 -14.67
C SER A 132 0.23 12.81 -14.12
N ARG A 133 -0.63 13.84 -14.00
CA ARG A 133 -2.04 13.63 -13.62
C ARG A 133 -2.78 12.71 -14.59
N GLU A 134 -2.44 12.79 -15.87
CA GLU A 134 -3.03 11.97 -16.91
C GLU A 134 -2.63 10.51 -16.81
N SER A 135 -1.33 10.22 -16.57
CA SER A 135 -0.84 8.88 -16.28
C SER A 135 -1.56 8.28 -15.08
N LEU A 136 -1.59 9.01 -13.96
CA LEU A 136 -2.27 8.56 -12.73
C LEU A 136 -3.77 8.29 -12.95
N ALA A 137 -4.47 9.16 -13.68
CA ALA A 137 -5.89 8.97 -14.02
C ALA A 137 -6.09 7.73 -14.88
N THR A 138 -5.15 7.44 -15.78
CA THR A 138 -5.19 6.25 -16.64
C THR A 138 -5.07 4.97 -15.81
N LEU A 139 -4.17 4.90 -14.83
CA LEU A 139 -4.03 3.73 -13.93
C LEU A 139 -5.35 3.46 -13.17
N VAL A 140 -5.95 4.52 -12.62
CA VAL A 140 -7.24 4.41 -11.92
C VAL A 140 -8.34 3.91 -12.86
N ARG A 141 -8.42 4.47 -14.06
CA ARG A 141 -9.42 4.09 -15.07
C ARG A 141 -9.28 2.62 -15.47
N VAL A 142 -8.07 2.17 -15.77
CA VAL A 142 -7.77 0.78 -16.15
C VAL A 142 -8.23 -0.21 -15.09
N CYS A 143 -7.92 0.05 -13.82
CA CYS A 143 -8.38 -0.80 -12.71
C CYS A 143 -9.92 -0.82 -12.60
N ARG A 144 -10.57 0.34 -12.73
CA ARG A 144 -12.03 0.45 -12.63
C ARG A 144 -12.75 -0.24 -13.79
N GLU A 145 -12.22 -0.15 -15.00
CA GLU A 145 -12.74 -0.86 -16.19
C GLU A 145 -12.66 -2.39 -16.00
N ALA A 146 -11.67 -2.89 -15.27
CA ALA A 146 -11.55 -4.30 -14.89
C ALA A 146 -12.39 -4.69 -13.65
N GLY A 147 -13.18 -3.77 -13.09
CA GLY A 147 -14.07 -4.03 -11.95
C GLY A 147 -13.40 -3.92 -10.57
N VAL A 148 -12.18 -3.40 -10.50
CA VAL A 148 -11.45 -3.19 -9.23
C VAL A 148 -11.63 -1.76 -8.75
N ILE A 149 -11.99 -1.58 -7.48
CA ILE A 149 -12.08 -0.24 -6.87
C ILE A 149 -10.68 0.37 -6.85
N ALA A 150 -10.53 1.52 -7.49
CA ALA A 150 -9.28 2.26 -7.51
C ALA A 150 -9.49 3.75 -7.22
N THR A 151 -8.59 4.34 -6.47
CA THR A 151 -8.61 5.77 -6.12
C THR A 151 -7.25 6.41 -6.38
N LEU A 152 -7.26 7.69 -6.68
CA LEU A 152 -6.08 8.55 -6.64
C LEU A 152 -6.08 9.27 -5.29
N ARG A 153 -5.04 9.08 -4.50
CA ARG A 153 -4.84 9.79 -3.24
C ARG A 153 -3.71 10.79 -3.41
N ASP A 154 -4.04 12.05 -3.40
CA ASP A 154 -3.02 13.10 -3.38
C ASP A 154 -2.53 13.31 -1.94
N SER A 155 -1.22 13.42 -1.76
CA SER A 155 -0.65 13.74 -0.45
C SER A 155 -0.91 15.20 -0.12
N ALA A 156 -1.66 15.46 0.93
CA ALA A 156 -1.93 16.82 1.42
C ALA A 156 -0.68 17.53 1.98
N ALA A 157 0.43 16.80 2.12
CA ALA A 157 1.64 17.28 2.78
C ALA A 157 2.77 17.65 1.79
N GLN A 158 2.43 18.06 0.58
CA GLN A 158 3.44 18.40 -0.45
C GLN A 158 4.26 19.65 -0.06
N ASP A 159 3.64 20.60 0.63
CA ASP A 159 4.25 21.88 0.99
C ASP A 159 5.11 21.80 2.27
N VAL A 160 5.03 20.72 3.02
CA VAL A 160 5.66 20.58 4.35
C VAL A 160 6.57 19.35 4.50
N ASP A 161 7.02 18.74 3.41
CA ASP A 161 7.83 17.51 3.41
C ASP A 161 7.28 16.40 4.32
N GLY A 162 5.97 16.31 4.45
CA GLY A 162 5.28 15.35 5.32
C GLY A 162 5.10 13.97 4.70
N GLY A 163 5.63 13.71 3.52
CA GLY A 163 5.55 12.42 2.84
C GLY A 163 6.48 11.38 3.44
N CYS A 164 6.16 10.10 3.17
CA CYS A 164 6.93 8.97 3.65
C CYS A 164 8.39 9.06 3.18
N GLY A 165 9.34 9.05 4.11
CA GLY A 165 10.77 9.14 3.83
C GLY A 165 11.35 10.56 3.74
N GLN A 166 10.56 11.60 3.58
CA GLN A 166 11.04 12.98 3.43
C GLN A 166 11.80 13.48 4.66
N LEU A 167 11.27 13.27 5.86
CA LEU A 167 11.95 13.64 7.12
C LEU A 167 13.30 12.94 7.29
N ARG A 168 13.40 11.68 6.86
CA ARG A 168 14.64 10.91 6.93
C ARG A 168 15.70 11.45 5.97
N ALA A 169 15.31 11.84 4.76
CA ALA A 169 16.22 12.42 3.79
C ALA A 169 16.87 13.71 4.32
N ARG A 170 16.08 14.60 4.95
CA ARG A 170 16.60 15.83 5.57
C ARG A 170 17.62 15.60 6.70
N VAL A 171 17.45 14.55 7.48
CA VAL A 171 18.38 14.21 8.59
C VAL A 171 19.70 13.69 8.05
N LEU A 172 19.69 12.97 6.93
CA LEU A 172 20.91 12.43 6.31
C LEU A 172 21.72 13.51 5.56
N LEU A 173 21.05 14.54 5.03
CA LEU A 173 21.70 15.67 4.34
C LEU A 173 22.33 16.71 5.31
N LYS A 174 22.06 16.61 6.62
CA LYS A 174 22.62 17.50 7.66
C LYS A 174 23.86 16.92 8.37
N LYS A 175 24.35 15.78 7.92
CA LYS A 175 25.62 15.16 8.34
C LYS A 175 26.64 15.23 7.22
#